data_5de118a41cc50cf288c809efafe30e37
#
_entry.id   5de118a41cc50cf288c809efafe30e37
#
_cell.length_a   1.000
_cell.length_b   1.000
_cell.length_c   1.000
_cell.angle_alpha   90.00
_cell.angle_beta   90.00
_cell.angle_gamma   90.00
#
_symmetry.space_group_name_H-M   'P 1'
#
loop_
_entity.id
_entity.type
_entity.pdbx_description
1 polymer ?
#
loop_
_entity_poly.entity_id
_entity_poly.type
_entity_poly.pdbx_seq_one_letter_code
_entity_poly.pdbx_strand_id
1 'polypeptide(L)'
;MMRKNVLRVTAGALSSAVLIGMCAAGIPAKVVAATEHWNDASASATKWEQWKNNWAAYSSNYEHVSLTPGADETQLNYAWYSHTVETPKVRVATKQNMDGAIEFEGTQTEAVTIDGVKYYSNKVIVKNLKEDTNYYYQVMQNGKWQDAEVYTTKSFSEFSFLRFFLV
;
A
#
# COMPACT_ATOMS: atom_id res chain seq x y z
N MET A 1 -59.08 13.02 -15.33
CA MET A 1 -58.17 12.08 -14.63
C MET A 1 -56.75 12.25 -15.17
N MET A 2 -56.16 13.40 -14.98
CA MET A 2 -54.83 13.76 -15.52
C MET A 2 -54.16 14.81 -14.63
N ARG A 3 -53.59 14.45 -13.50
CA ARG A 3 -52.79 15.39 -12.66
C ARG A 3 -51.86 14.73 -11.62
N LYS A 4 -51.46 13.47 -11.81
CA LYS A 4 -50.55 12.84 -10.81
C LYS A 4 -49.12 12.52 -11.30
N ASN A 5 -48.80 12.74 -12.57
CA ASN A 5 -47.49 12.33 -13.08
C ASN A 5 -46.46 13.46 -13.26
N VAL A 6 -46.81 14.72 -13.06
CA VAL A 6 -45.91 15.87 -13.27
C VAL A 6 -45.06 16.17 -12.04
N LEU A 7 -45.52 15.78 -10.84
CA LEU A 7 -44.77 16.12 -9.59
C LEU A 7 -43.63 15.18 -9.24
N ARG A 8 -43.51 14.03 -9.88
CA ARG A 8 -42.43 13.06 -9.60
C ARG A 8 -41.14 13.29 -10.40
N VAL A 9 -41.24 14.00 -11.53
CA VAL A 9 -40.09 14.26 -12.39
C VAL A 9 -39.27 15.47 -11.90
N THR A 10 -39.90 16.41 -11.23
CA THR A 10 -39.24 17.63 -10.73
C THR A 10 -38.42 17.40 -9.44
N ALA A 11 -38.80 16.41 -8.63
CA ALA A 11 -38.05 16.12 -7.40
C ALA A 11 -36.72 15.41 -7.67
N GLY A 12 -36.64 14.58 -8.71
CA GLY A 12 -35.40 13.89 -9.10
C GLY A 12 -34.37 14.82 -9.76
N ALA A 13 -34.84 15.81 -10.49
CA ALA A 13 -33.96 16.76 -11.17
C ALA A 13 -33.30 17.78 -10.21
N LEU A 14 -34.00 18.14 -9.13
CA LEU A 14 -33.49 19.05 -8.13
C LEU A 14 -32.40 18.44 -7.23
N SER A 15 -32.50 17.16 -6.92
CA SER A 15 -31.49 16.46 -6.14
C SER A 15 -30.18 16.25 -6.91
N SER A 16 -30.26 16.04 -8.22
CA SER A 16 -29.08 15.92 -9.07
C SER A 16 -28.34 17.25 -9.26
N ALA A 17 -29.08 18.35 -9.37
CA ALA A 17 -28.48 19.68 -9.54
C ALA A 17 -27.77 20.19 -8.27
N VAL A 18 -28.28 19.87 -7.10
CA VAL A 18 -27.66 20.24 -5.82
C VAL A 18 -26.34 19.47 -5.60
N LEU A 19 -26.28 18.19 -5.95
CA LEU A 19 -25.04 17.40 -5.87
C LEU A 19 -23.97 17.88 -6.84
N ILE A 20 -24.34 18.24 -8.08
CA ILE A 20 -23.43 18.80 -9.08
C ILE A 20 -22.91 20.18 -8.65
N GLY A 21 -23.77 21.00 -8.04
CA GLY A 21 -23.38 22.33 -7.54
C GLY A 21 -22.40 22.26 -6.36
N MET A 22 -22.51 21.28 -5.48
CA MET A 22 -21.57 21.09 -4.37
C MET A 22 -20.23 20.53 -4.86
N CYS A 23 -20.20 19.70 -5.90
CA CYS A 23 -18.97 19.18 -6.49
C CYS A 23 -18.15 20.29 -7.21
N ALA A 24 -18.81 21.32 -7.74
CA ALA A 24 -18.12 22.44 -8.39
C ALA A 24 -17.47 23.42 -7.40
N ALA A 25 -17.81 23.36 -6.11
CA ALA A 25 -17.34 24.27 -5.08
C ALA A 25 -16.06 23.81 -4.34
N GLY A 26 -15.15 23.10 -5.02
CA GLY A 26 -13.81 22.84 -4.50
C GLY A 26 -13.62 21.57 -3.69
N ILE A 27 -14.49 20.56 -3.84
CA ILE A 27 -14.23 19.23 -3.28
C ILE A 27 -13.13 18.56 -4.10
N PRO A 28 -12.06 18.04 -3.48
CA PRO A 28 -10.98 17.36 -4.19
C PRO A 28 -11.50 16.21 -5.06
N ALA A 29 -10.97 16.08 -6.28
CA ALA A 29 -11.36 15.02 -7.22
C ALA A 29 -11.34 13.61 -6.63
N LYS A 30 -10.48 13.34 -5.63
CA LYS A 30 -10.45 12.08 -4.88
C LYS A 30 -11.72 11.79 -4.08
N VAL A 31 -12.38 12.84 -3.54
CA VAL A 31 -13.62 12.66 -2.79
C VAL A 31 -14.80 12.41 -3.73
N VAL A 32 -14.78 13.05 -4.92
CA VAL A 32 -15.80 12.77 -5.96
C VAL A 32 -15.66 11.35 -6.47
N ALA A 33 -14.44 10.88 -6.72
CA ALA A 33 -14.19 9.51 -7.16
C ALA A 33 -14.59 8.46 -6.09
N ALA A 34 -14.45 8.79 -4.79
CA ALA A 34 -14.86 7.90 -3.70
C ALA A 34 -16.38 7.75 -3.57
N THR A 35 -17.16 8.68 -4.12
CA THR A 35 -18.62 8.61 -4.14
C THR A 35 -19.19 7.96 -5.40
N GLU A 36 -18.33 7.64 -6.38
CA GLU A 36 -18.76 6.97 -7.59
C GLU A 36 -19.20 5.52 -7.31
N HIS A 37 -20.49 5.33 -7.23
CA HIS A 37 -21.19 4.05 -7.48
C HIS A 37 -20.61 2.79 -6.81
N TRP A 38 -20.12 2.89 -5.58
CA TRP A 38 -19.65 1.71 -4.85
C TRP A 38 -20.76 0.63 -4.69
N ASN A 39 -22.04 1.03 -4.78
CA ASN A 39 -23.20 0.17 -4.70
C ASN A 39 -23.86 -0.13 -6.07
N ASP A 40 -23.24 0.30 -7.17
CA ASP A 40 -23.66 -0.13 -8.51
C ASP A 40 -23.22 -1.57 -8.72
N ALA A 41 -24.18 -2.47 -8.87
CA ALA A 41 -23.92 -3.91 -8.96
C ALA A 41 -23.02 -4.28 -10.15
N SER A 42 -23.17 -3.59 -11.29
CA SER A 42 -22.35 -3.87 -12.48
C SER A 42 -20.91 -3.37 -12.32
N ALA A 43 -20.73 -2.14 -11.84
CA ALA A 43 -19.43 -1.57 -11.57
C ALA A 43 -18.71 -2.31 -10.45
N SER A 44 -19.44 -2.71 -9.40
CA SER A 44 -18.90 -3.48 -8.29
C SER A 44 -18.47 -4.88 -8.73
N ALA A 45 -19.26 -5.55 -9.58
CA ALA A 45 -18.91 -6.86 -10.11
C ALA A 45 -17.60 -6.83 -10.93
N THR A 46 -17.44 -5.83 -11.79
CA THR A 46 -16.20 -5.66 -12.59
C THR A 46 -15.01 -5.38 -11.71
N LYS A 47 -15.12 -4.49 -10.74
CA LYS A 47 -14.05 -4.18 -9.77
C LYS A 47 -13.70 -5.40 -8.92
N TRP A 48 -14.68 -6.20 -8.54
CA TRP A 48 -14.48 -7.43 -7.79
C TRP A 48 -13.72 -8.49 -8.58
N GLU A 49 -14.06 -8.68 -9.86
CA GLU A 49 -13.33 -9.61 -10.73
C GLU A 49 -11.88 -9.14 -10.97
N GLN A 50 -11.68 -7.86 -11.21
CA GLN A 50 -10.34 -7.29 -11.32
C GLN A 50 -9.52 -7.49 -10.03
N TRP A 51 -10.15 -7.24 -8.88
CA TRP A 51 -9.51 -7.46 -7.58
C TRP A 51 -9.16 -8.94 -7.36
N LYS A 52 -10.07 -9.87 -7.66
CA LYS A 52 -9.80 -11.32 -7.54
C LYS A 52 -8.62 -11.75 -8.41
N ASN A 53 -8.59 -11.30 -9.64
CA ASN A 53 -7.50 -11.65 -10.57
C ASN A 53 -6.16 -11.09 -10.09
N ASN A 54 -6.15 -9.84 -9.64
CA ASN A 54 -4.94 -9.22 -9.08
C ASN A 54 -4.52 -9.92 -7.79
N TRP A 55 -5.46 -10.26 -6.93
CA TRP A 55 -5.19 -10.94 -5.67
C TRP A 55 -4.65 -12.35 -5.89
N ALA A 56 -5.19 -13.10 -6.85
CA ALA A 56 -4.70 -14.44 -7.17
C ALA A 56 -3.23 -14.40 -7.63
N ALA A 57 -2.89 -13.45 -8.50
CA ALA A 57 -1.51 -13.24 -8.94
C ALA A 57 -0.60 -12.77 -7.79
N TYR A 58 -1.09 -11.86 -6.97
CA TYR A 58 -0.35 -11.36 -5.81
C TYR A 58 -0.12 -12.45 -4.77
N SER A 59 -1.16 -13.18 -4.37
CA SER A 59 -1.09 -14.17 -3.30
C SER A 59 -0.26 -15.41 -3.66
N SER A 60 -0.07 -15.69 -4.95
CA SER A 60 0.80 -16.78 -5.43
C SER A 60 2.28 -16.38 -5.53
N ASN A 61 2.61 -15.11 -5.40
CA ASN A 61 3.98 -14.64 -5.41
C ASN A 61 4.54 -14.58 -3.98
N TYR A 62 5.37 -15.56 -3.64
CA TYR A 62 6.01 -15.63 -2.32
C TYR A 62 7.17 -14.65 -2.12
N GLU A 63 7.61 -13.97 -3.18
CA GLU A 63 8.76 -13.05 -3.15
C GLU A 63 8.38 -11.61 -2.80
N HIS A 64 7.10 -11.34 -2.47
CA HIS A 64 6.68 -10.03 -2.02
C HIS A 64 7.40 -9.60 -0.75
N VAL A 65 7.81 -8.34 -0.72
CA VAL A 65 8.45 -7.72 0.43
C VAL A 65 7.38 -7.28 1.43
N SER A 66 7.53 -7.74 2.66
CA SER A 66 6.71 -7.30 3.79
C SER A 66 7.49 -6.32 4.64
N LEU A 67 6.86 -5.21 5.01
CA LEU A 67 7.39 -4.21 5.90
C LEU A 67 6.63 -4.26 7.23
N THR A 68 7.35 -4.33 8.34
CA THR A 68 6.77 -4.31 9.68
C THR A 68 7.55 -3.36 10.58
N PRO A 69 6.92 -2.75 11.59
CA PRO A 69 7.64 -1.94 12.59
C PRO A 69 8.79 -2.73 13.22
N GLY A 70 9.90 -2.05 13.51
CA GLY A 70 11.03 -2.60 14.23
C GLY A 70 10.82 -2.59 15.75
N ALA A 71 11.93 -2.56 16.50
CA ALA A 71 11.88 -2.51 17.96
C ALA A 71 11.37 -1.15 18.49
N ASP A 72 11.51 -0.11 17.70
CA ASP A 72 11.01 1.24 17.95
C ASP A 72 10.66 1.94 16.63
N GLU A 73 10.16 3.17 16.71
CA GLU A 73 9.67 3.96 15.58
C GLU A 73 10.78 4.34 14.56
N THR A 74 12.04 4.28 14.99
CA THR A 74 13.19 4.57 14.12
C THR A 74 13.63 3.38 13.29
N GLN A 75 12.95 2.23 13.40
CA GLN A 75 13.34 0.98 12.78
C GLN A 75 12.20 0.40 11.94
N LEU A 76 12.58 -0.19 10.81
CA LEU A 76 11.67 -0.90 9.92
C LEU A 76 12.27 -2.25 9.54
N ASN A 77 11.50 -3.31 9.72
CA ASN A 77 11.89 -4.66 9.33
C ASN A 77 11.39 -4.94 7.91
N TYR A 78 12.27 -5.43 7.08
CA TYR A 78 11.98 -5.95 5.74
C TYR A 78 12.10 -7.47 5.77
N ALA A 79 11.11 -8.15 5.24
CA ALA A 79 11.11 -9.60 5.10
C ALA A 79 10.55 -10.02 3.74
N TRP A 80 11.21 -10.98 3.08
CA TRP A 80 10.75 -11.56 1.82
C TRP A 80 11.31 -12.97 1.64
N TYR A 81 10.76 -13.70 0.71
CA TYR A 81 11.35 -14.95 0.28
C TYR A 81 12.10 -14.77 -1.05
N SER A 82 13.15 -15.56 -1.25
CA SER A 82 13.87 -15.67 -2.52
C SER A 82 14.21 -17.13 -2.79
N HIS A 83 14.48 -17.47 -4.04
CA HIS A 83 14.94 -18.81 -4.42
C HIS A 83 16.46 -18.85 -4.68
N THR A 84 17.17 -17.76 -4.45
CA THR A 84 18.62 -17.67 -4.56
C THR A 84 19.27 -17.54 -3.19
N VAL A 85 20.47 -18.12 -3.05
CA VAL A 85 21.31 -17.92 -1.88
C VAL A 85 22.10 -16.64 -2.10
N GLU A 86 21.79 -15.63 -1.29
CA GLU A 86 22.46 -14.32 -1.36
C GLU A 86 22.46 -13.63 -0.01
N THR A 87 23.34 -12.64 0.19
CA THR A 87 23.25 -11.77 1.37
C THR A 87 22.08 -10.82 1.17
N PRO A 88 21.04 -10.87 2.02
CA PRO A 88 19.91 -9.96 1.91
C PRO A 88 20.33 -8.52 2.14
N LYS A 89 19.91 -7.63 1.23
CA LYS A 89 20.26 -6.22 1.30
C LYS A 89 19.04 -5.35 1.01
N VAL A 90 18.94 -4.26 1.74
CA VAL A 90 18.02 -3.16 1.50
C VAL A 90 18.84 -1.87 1.46
N ARG A 91 18.59 -1.02 0.49
CA ARG A 91 19.14 0.33 0.49
C ARG A 91 18.05 1.37 0.58
N VAL A 92 18.30 2.42 1.32
CA VAL A 92 17.33 3.46 1.66
C VAL A 92 17.92 4.83 1.40
N ALA A 93 17.15 5.71 0.77
CA ALA A 93 17.51 7.09 0.50
C ALA A 93 16.33 8.04 0.78
N THR A 94 16.61 9.31 0.98
CA THR A 94 15.56 10.36 1.02
C THR A 94 15.26 10.95 -0.35
N LYS A 95 15.99 10.53 -1.38
CA LYS A 95 15.82 10.96 -2.76
C LYS A 95 15.34 9.78 -3.63
N GLN A 96 14.41 10.04 -4.51
CA GLN A 96 13.82 9.02 -5.41
C GLN A 96 14.86 8.37 -6.35
N ASN A 97 15.86 9.11 -6.76
CA ASN A 97 16.95 8.60 -7.60
C ASN A 97 17.98 7.76 -6.84
N MET A 98 17.73 7.47 -5.56
CA MET A 98 18.60 6.71 -4.65
C MET A 98 19.99 7.34 -4.41
N ASP A 99 20.17 8.62 -4.74
CA ASP A 99 21.41 9.34 -4.44
C ASP A 99 21.63 9.47 -2.94
N GLY A 100 22.80 9.06 -2.48
CA GLY A 100 23.15 9.00 -1.05
C GLY A 100 22.48 7.84 -0.30
N ALA A 101 22.06 6.78 -0.98
CA ALA A 101 21.45 5.62 -0.33
C ALA A 101 22.41 4.94 0.66
N ILE A 102 21.86 4.56 1.80
CA ILE A 102 22.54 3.76 2.83
C ILE A 102 22.08 2.31 2.67
N GLU A 103 23.03 1.38 2.61
CA GLU A 103 22.78 -0.05 2.54
C GLU A 103 22.74 -0.68 3.93
N PHE A 104 21.79 -1.61 4.10
CA PHE A 104 21.64 -2.45 5.27
C PHE A 104 21.69 -3.90 4.83
N GLU A 105 22.51 -4.70 5.50
CA GLU A 105 22.60 -6.13 5.29
C GLU A 105 21.80 -6.87 6.36
N GLY A 106 21.31 -8.05 6.01
CA GLY A 106 20.50 -8.87 6.89
C GLY A 106 20.91 -10.32 6.92
N THR A 107 19.98 -11.16 7.29
CA THR A 107 20.18 -12.61 7.43
C THR A 107 19.27 -13.38 6.50
N GLN A 108 19.79 -14.45 5.92
CA GLN A 108 19.04 -15.42 5.12
C GLN A 108 19.05 -16.76 5.84
N THR A 109 17.89 -17.41 5.86
CA THR A 109 17.75 -18.79 6.39
C THR A 109 16.95 -19.64 5.41
N GLU A 110 17.27 -20.91 5.30
CA GLU A 110 16.46 -21.85 4.54
C GLU A 110 15.05 -21.94 5.17
N ALA A 111 14.01 -21.83 4.35
CA ALA A 111 12.62 -21.79 4.81
C ALA A 111 11.84 -23.03 4.40
N VAL A 112 11.52 -23.18 3.11
CA VAL A 112 10.60 -24.22 2.63
C VAL A 112 10.92 -24.59 1.18
N THR A 113 10.53 -25.79 0.77
CA THR A 113 10.53 -26.20 -0.65
C THR A 113 9.08 -26.31 -1.12
N ILE A 114 8.71 -25.59 -2.16
CA ILE A 114 7.38 -25.59 -2.77
C ILE A 114 7.55 -25.99 -4.23
N ASP A 115 6.83 -27.01 -4.67
CA ASP A 115 6.87 -27.53 -6.05
C ASP A 115 8.29 -27.80 -6.57
N GLY A 116 9.18 -28.28 -5.68
CA GLY A 116 10.58 -28.56 -6.00
C GLY A 116 11.50 -27.32 -6.00
N VAL A 117 10.97 -26.13 -5.79
CA VAL A 117 11.74 -24.89 -5.65
C VAL A 117 12.01 -24.60 -4.18
N LYS A 118 13.29 -24.46 -3.84
CA LYS A 118 13.72 -24.12 -2.48
C LYS A 118 13.63 -22.61 -2.27
N TYR A 119 13.00 -22.20 -1.18
CA TYR A 119 12.87 -20.80 -0.77
C TYR A 119 13.67 -20.52 0.48
N TYR A 120 14.21 -19.31 0.55
CA TYR A 120 14.97 -18.76 1.66
C TYR A 120 14.23 -17.55 2.23
N SER A 121 14.14 -17.49 3.55
CA SER A 121 13.60 -16.32 4.26
C SER A 121 14.69 -15.30 4.47
N ASN A 122 14.47 -14.10 3.97
CA ASN A 122 15.38 -12.97 4.09
C ASN A 122 14.81 -11.98 5.09
N LYS A 123 15.68 -11.40 5.92
CA LYS A 123 15.32 -10.39 6.93
C LYS A 123 16.39 -9.32 6.97
N VAL A 124 15.98 -8.06 6.84
CA VAL A 124 16.85 -6.88 6.97
C VAL A 124 16.19 -5.90 7.93
N ILE A 125 16.95 -5.31 8.81
CA ILE A 125 16.49 -4.25 9.73
C ILE A 125 17.13 -2.94 9.30
N VAL A 126 16.30 -2.02 8.83
CA VAL A 126 16.67 -0.63 8.57
C VAL A 126 16.52 0.15 9.88
N LYS A 127 17.52 0.97 10.21
CA LYS A 127 17.60 1.69 11.48
C LYS A 127 17.86 3.19 11.25
N ASN A 128 17.68 3.97 12.32
CA ASN A 128 17.92 5.42 12.33
C ASN A 128 17.03 6.20 11.35
N LEU A 129 15.80 5.73 11.16
CA LEU A 129 14.80 6.48 10.43
C LEU A 129 14.40 7.72 11.24
N LYS A 130 14.16 8.83 10.54
CA LYS A 130 13.64 10.07 11.11
C LYS A 130 12.14 10.13 10.96
N GLU A 131 11.46 10.83 11.84
CA GLU A 131 10.03 11.10 11.72
C GLU A 131 9.71 11.98 10.52
N ASP A 132 8.44 11.97 10.08
CA ASP A 132 7.87 12.81 9.01
C ASP A 132 8.73 12.85 7.73
N THR A 133 9.34 11.71 7.38
CA THR A 133 10.30 11.63 6.29
C THR A 133 9.88 10.60 5.24
N ASN A 134 9.96 11.00 3.97
CA ASN A 134 9.81 10.07 2.85
C ASN A 134 11.13 9.34 2.61
N TYR A 135 11.09 8.03 2.68
CA TYR A 135 12.19 7.14 2.34
C TYR A 135 11.87 6.37 1.08
N TYR A 136 12.76 6.41 0.12
CA TYR A 136 12.76 5.52 -1.04
C TYR A 136 13.65 4.33 -0.71
N TYR A 137 13.17 3.14 -0.98
CA TYR A 137 13.92 1.93 -0.69
C TYR A 137 13.94 0.98 -1.89
N GLN A 138 15.00 0.20 -1.98
CA GLN A 138 15.13 -0.90 -2.92
C GLN A 138 15.61 -2.13 -2.17
N VAL A 139 15.09 -3.28 -2.56
CA VAL A 139 15.46 -4.58 -2.03
C VAL A 139 16.30 -5.32 -3.05
N MET A 140 17.34 -6.00 -2.61
CA MET A 140 18.12 -6.91 -3.44
C MET A 140 17.39 -8.25 -3.51
N GLN A 141 17.00 -8.64 -4.72
CA GLN A 141 16.37 -9.94 -4.97
C GLN A 141 17.01 -10.57 -6.21
N ASN A 142 17.43 -11.81 -6.09
CA ASN A 142 18.01 -12.57 -7.19
C ASN A 142 19.19 -11.83 -7.86
N GLY A 143 20.02 -11.19 -7.03
CA GLY A 143 21.21 -10.45 -7.47
C GLY A 143 20.92 -9.11 -8.14
N LYS A 144 19.71 -8.59 -8.04
CA LYS A 144 19.33 -7.30 -8.65
C LYS A 144 18.57 -6.42 -7.68
N TRP A 145 18.88 -5.12 -7.72
CA TRP A 145 18.05 -4.12 -7.05
C TRP A 145 16.70 -4.01 -7.77
N GLN A 146 15.63 -4.19 -6.99
CA GLN A 146 14.26 -3.98 -7.49
C GLN A 146 13.97 -2.49 -7.68
N ASP A 147 12.85 -2.16 -8.30
CA ASP A 147 12.42 -0.78 -8.45
C ASP A 147 12.26 -0.10 -7.09
N ALA A 148 12.51 1.21 -7.08
CA ALA A 148 12.40 1.98 -5.86
C ALA A 148 10.95 2.18 -5.46
N GLU A 149 10.61 1.80 -4.23
CA GLU A 149 9.33 2.05 -3.59
C GLU A 149 9.48 3.13 -2.51
N VAL A 150 8.36 3.65 -2.01
CA VAL A 150 8.34 4.72 -1.00
C VAL A 150 7.69 4.24 0.29
N TYR A 151 8.31 4.60 1.40
CA TYR A 151 7.76 4.49 2.75
C TYR A 151 7.86 5.85 3.44
N THR A 152 6.76 6.31 4.06
CA THR A 152 6.73 7.57 4.81
C THR A 152 6.60 7.27 6.29
N THR A 153 7.60 7.70 7.06
CA THR A 153 7.49 7.68 8.53
C THR A 153 6.50 8.74 9.00
N LYS A 154 5.78 8.43 10.05
CA LYS A 154 4.90 9.38 10.74
C LYS A 154 5.64 10.09 11.86
N SER A 155 5.01 11.10 12.46
CA SER A 155 5.50 11.68 13.71
C SER A 155 5.58 10.60 14.79
N PHE A 156 6.70 10.50 15.47
CA PHE A 156 6.89 9.49 16.52
C PHE A 156 6.08 9.80 17.76
N SER A 157 5.68 11.06 17.96
CA SER A 157 4.80 11.47 19.06
C SER A 157 3.38 10.93 18.94
N GLU A 158 2.88 10.67 17.73
CA GLU A 158 1.54 10.10 17.50
C GLU A 158 1.48 8.61 17.83
N PHE A 159 2.58 7.88 17.67
CA PHE A 159 2.63 6.44 18.00
C PHE A 159 2.69 6.15 19.48
N SER A 160 3.21 7.07 20.30
CA SER A 160 3.20 6.88 21.76
C SER A 160 1.78 6.85 22.34
N PHE A 161 0.79 7.44 21.66
CA PHE A 161 -0.61 7.43 22.09
C PHE A 161 -1.29 6.06 21.86
N LEU A 162 -0.90 5.32 20.83
CA LEU A 162 -1.48 4.00 20.53
C LEU A 162 -0.95 2.88 21.44
N ARG A 163 0.23 3.04 22.03
CA ARG A 163 0.78 2.08 23.01
C ARG A 163 -0.02 2.01 24.33
N PHE A 164 -0.76 3.06 24.69
CA PHE A 164 -1.56 3.09 25.92
C PHE A 164 -2.91 2.37 25.83
N PHE A 165 -3.37 2.00 24.62
CA PHE A 165 -4.66 1.34 24.44
C PHE A 165 -4.57 -0.16 24.14
N LEU A 166 -3.38 -0.76 24.17
CA LEU A 166 -3.15 -2.19 23.89
C LEU A 166 -2.61 -2.97 25.10
N VAL A 167 -2.85 -2.48 26.32
CA VAL A 167 -2.55 -3.22 27.58
C VAL A 167 -3.85 -3.68 28.21
#